data_6061528edeaf7aa16454824977abeb50
#
_entry.id   6061528edeaf7aa16454824977abeb50
#
_cell.length_a   1.000
_cell.length_b   1.000
_cell.length_c   1.000
_cell.angle_alpha   90.00
_cell.angle_beta   90.00
_cell.angle_gamma   90.00
#
_symmetry.space_group_name_H-M   'P 1'
#
loop_
_entity.id
_entity.type
_entity.pdbx_description
1 polymer ?
#
loop_
_entity_poly.entity_id
_entity_poly.type
_entity_poly.pdbx_seq_one_letter_code
_entity_poly.pdbx_strand_id
1 'polypeptide(L)'
;MLDQITPLILTYNEAPNIARTLRSVSWAKDIVVVDSFSDDDTLEIAKSFPSVRVFQRAFDSHRNQWQFGLKETGIATPWVLALDADYVLSDELIAELESLQPNPATAGFRTSFVYCINGKKLHSGIYPPVTVLYRRESATYIQD
;
A
#
# COMPACT_ATOMS: atom_id res chain seq x y z
N MET A 1 -15.06 7.83 -0.28
CA MET A 1 -13.95 7.93 0.70
C MET A 1 -12.56 7.87 0.05
N LEU A 2 -12.44 7.47 -1.21
CA LEU A 2 -11.13 7.30 -1.91
C LEU A 2 -10.23 8.55 -1.87
N ASP A 3 -10.81 9.74 -1.95
CA ASP A 3 -10.10 11.03 -1.88
C ASP A 3 -9.42 11.31 -0.52
N GLN A 4 -9.72 10.51 0.50
CA GLN A 4 -9.17 10.62 1.85
C GLN A 4 -8.10 9.56 2.15
N ILE A 5 -7.69 8.79 1.15
CA ILE A 5 -6.75 7.67 1.30
C ILE A 5 -5.49 7.94 0.48
N THR A 6 -4.32 7.83 1.11
CA THR A 6 -3.04 7.72 0.41
C THR A 6 -2.54 6.27 0.48
N PRO A 7 -2.38 5.58 -0.64
CA PRO A 7 -1.63 4.33 -0.68
C PRO A 7 -0.16 4.57 -0.31
N LEU A 8 0.35 3.76 0.61
CA LEU A 8 1.76 3.71 1.00
C LEU A 8 2.31 2.32 0.65
N ILE A 9 3.30 2.29 -0.22
CA ILE A 9 3.82 1.05 -0.80
C ILE A 9 5.30 0.93 -0.47
N LEU A 10 5.71 -0.19 0.13
CA LEU A 10 7.11 -0.55 0.27
C LEU A 10 7.55 -1.39 -0.92
N THR A 11 8.77 -1.14 -1.42
CA THR A 11 9.29 -1.87 -2.58
C THR A 11 10.80 -2.10 -2.50
N TYR A 12 11.22 -3.23 -3.04
CA TYR A 12 12.60 -3.58 -3.33
C TYR A 12 12.65 -4.62 -4.44
N ASN A 13 13.23 -4.26 -5.60
CA ASN A 13 13.36 -5.14 -6.77
C ASN A 13 12.02 -5.80 -7.19
N GLU A 14 11.00 -4.98 -7.37
CA GLU A 14 9.64 -5.39 -7.73
C GLU A 14 9.23 -4.96 -9.15
N ALA A 15 10.21 -4.80 -10.07
CA ALA A 15 9.92 -4.45 -11.46
C ALA A 15 8.86 -5.34 -12.13
N PRO A 16 8.78 -6.67 -11.88
CA PRO A 16 7.73 -7.50 -12.46
C PRO A 16 6.30 -7.20 -11.95
N ASN A 17 6.16 -6.57 -10.78
CA ASN A 17 4.88 -6.47 -10.06
C ASN A 17 4.41 -5.03 -9.85
N ILE A 18 5.32 -4.09 -9.61
CA ILE A 18 4.99 -2.74 -9.16
C ILE A 18 3.98 -2.01 -10.06
N ALA A 19 4.05 -2.19 -11.37
CA ALA A 19 3.12 -1.54 -12.30
C ALA A 19 1.68 -1.99 -12.11
N ARG A 20 1.43 -3.28 -11.82
CA ARG A 20 0.08 -3.81 -11.55
C ARG A 20 -0.48 -3.25 -10.26
N THR A 21 0.34 -3.20 -9.22
CA THR A 21 -0.02 -2.60 -7.94
C THR A 21 -0.40 -1.13 -8.13
N LEU A 22 0.43 -0.34 -8.78
CA LEU A 22 0.19 1.08 -9.00
C LEU A 22 -1.06 1.35 -9.85
N ARG A 23 -1.33 0.53 -10.88
CA ARG A 23 -2.57 0.64 -11.66
C ARG A 23 -3.81 0.40 -10.80
N SER A 24 -3.77 -0.56 -9.88
CA SER A 24 -4.92 -0.87 -9.01
C SER A 24 -5.23 0.23 -7.99
N VAL A 25 -4.31 1.16 -7.76
CA VAL A 25 -4.50 2.31 -6.88
C VAL A 25 -4.47 3.65 -7.62
N SER A 26 -4.60 3.64 -8.96
CA SER A 26 -4.53 4.85 -9.80
C SER A 26 -5.67 5.86 -9.56
N TRP A 27 -6.70 5.47 -8.84
CA TRP A 27 -7.76 6.36 -8.35
C TRP A 27 -7.24 7.36 -7.29
N ALA A 28 -6.12 7.08 -6.62
CA ALA A 28 -5.55 7.95 -5.59
C ALA A 28 -4.84 9.15 -6.22
N LYS A 29 -5.05 10.33 -5.61
CA LYS A 29 -4.40 11.58 -6.04
C LYS A 29 -2.95 11.68 -5.59
N ASP A 30 -2.60 10.96 -4.54
CA ASP A 30 -1.27 10.90 -3.95
C ASP A 30 -0.95 9.45 -3.57
N ILE A 31 0.13 8.93 -4.09
CA ILE A 31 0.64 7.58 -3.81
C ILE A 31 2.09 7.72 -3.36
N VAL A 32 2.41 7.16 -2.22
CA VAL A 32 3.78 7.16 -1.69
C VAL A 32 4.41 5.80 -1.90
N VAL A 33 5.57 5.79 -2.52
CA VAL A 33 6.41 4.60 -2.67
C VAL A 33 7.71 4.82 -1.89
N VAL A 34 8.03 3.91 -0.99
CA VAL A 34 9.30 3.88 -0.27
C VAL A 34 10.13 2.72 -0.81
N ASP A 35 11.18 3.07 -1.53
CA ASP A 35 12.07 2.12 -2.18
C ASP A 35 13.33 1.88 -1.36
N SER A 36 13.70 0.62 -1.20
CA SER A 36 14.88 0.18 -0.45
C SER A 36 16.15 0.11 -1.31
N PHE A 37 16.34 1.07 -2.22
CA PHE A 37 17.43 1.12 -3.20
C PHE A 37 17.42 -0.07 -4.15
N SER A 38 16.31 -0.23 -4.88
CA SER A 38 16.20 -1.20 -5.98
C SER A 38 17.28 -0.98 -7.03
N ASP A 39 17.82 -2.06 -7.56
CA ASP A 39 18.83 -2.06 -8.62
C ASP A 39 18.30 -2.56 -9.97
N ASP A 40 17.00 -2.86 -10.04
CA ASP A 40 16.24 -3.15 -11.26
C ASP A 40 15.43 -1.91 -11.73
N ASP A 41 14.50 -2.08 -12.66
CA ASP A 41 13.68 -1.00 -13.23
C ASP A 41 12.54 -0.51 -12.31
N THR A 42 12.46 -0.98 -11.06
CA THR A 42 11.39 -0.62 -10.12
C THR A 42 11.18 0.88 -9.99
N LEU A 43 12.26 1.64 -9.77
CA LEU A 43 12.19 3.10 -9.63
C LEU A 43 11.71 3.81 -10.89
N GLU A 44 12.21 3.40 -12.05
CA GLU A 44 11.80 3.98 -13.34
C GLU A 44 10.31 3.76 -13.58
N ILE A 45 9.85 2.54 -13.33
CA ILE A 45 8.41 2.19 -13.46
C ILE A 45 7.57 3.03 -12.49
N ALA A 46 7.95 3.11 -11.21
CA ALA A 46 7.21 3.88 -10.22
C ALA A 46 7.11 5.37 -10.59
N LYS A 47 8.19 5.97 -11.03
CA LYS A 47 8.25 7.38 -11.44
C LYS A 47 7.45 7.69 -12.71
N SER A 48 7.09 6.69 -13.49
CA SER A 48 6.25 6.87 -14.69
C SER A 48 4.77 7.16 -14.37
N PHE A 49 4.34 6.93 -13.13
CA PHE A 49 2.97 7.21 -12.68
C PHE A 49 2.89 8.63 -12.10
N PRO A 50 2.03 9.52 -12.64
CA PRO A 50 2.04 10.94 -12.29
C PRO A 50 1.65 11.24 -10.84
N SER A 51 0.84 10.38 -10.21
CA SER A 51 0.43 10.54 -8.80
C SER A 51 1.41 9.96 -7.79
N VAL A 52 2.51 9.37 -8.25
CA VAL A 52 3.47 8.67 -7.38
C VAL A 52 4.58 9.61 -6.95
N ARG A 53 4.81 9.65 -5.64
CA ARG A 53 5.99 10.26 -5.02
C ARG A 53 6.91 9.15 -4.52
N VAL A 54 8.14 9.10 -5.00
CA VAL A 54 9.12 8.07 -4.63
C VAL A 54 10.11 8.62 -3.61
N PHE A 55 10.30 7.87 -2.55
CA PHE A 55 11.32 8.11 -1.52
C PHE A 55 12.24 6.90 -1.44
N GLN A 56 13.53 7.12 -1.25
CA GLN A 56 14.49 6.04 -1.05
C GLN A 56 15.01 6.05 0.39
N ARG A 57 15.01 4.88 1.01
CA ARG A 57 15.55 4.67 2.34
C ARG A 57 16.18 3.28 2.43
N ALA A 58 17.42 3.19 2.91
CA ALA A 58 18.07 1.91 3.16
C ALA A 58 17.24 1.07 4.14
N PHE A 59 17.00 -0.19 3.78
CA PHE A 59 16.24 -1.10 4.61
C PHE A 59 17.04 -1.52 5.83
N ASP A 60 16.44 -1.39 7.01
CA ASP A 60 16.95 -1.90 8.27
C ASP A 60 15.90 -2.82 8.95
N SER A 61 14.62 -2.43 8.92
CA SER A 61 13.50 -3.25 9.37
C SER A 61 12.20 -2.81 8.67
N HIS A 62 11.23 -3.72 8.59
CA HIS A 62 9.88 -3.38 8.08
C HIS A 62 9.24 -2.29 8.93
N ARG A 63 9.33 -2.40 10.23
CA ARG A 63 8.83 -1.39 11.16
C ARG A 63 9.35 0.01 10.81
N ASN A 64 10.66 0.17 10.70
CA ASN A 64 11.27 1.47 10.44
C ASN A 64 10.93 1.98 9.03
N GLN A 65 10.82 1.09 8.06
CA GLN A 65 10.44 1.44 6.69
C GLN A 65 8.99 1.95 6.63
N TRP A 66 8.05 1.27 7.27
CA TRP A 66 6.66 1.73 7.38
C TRP A 66 6.54 3.04 8.17
N GLN A 67 7.26 3.17 9.30
CA GLN A 67 7.28 4.41 10.08
C GLN A 67 7.80 5.60 9.28
N PHE A 68 8.86 5.40 8.51
CA PHE A 68 9.40 6.43 7.62
C PHE A 68 8.33 6.86 6.60
N GLY A 69 7.73 5.91 5.90
CA GLY A 69 6.66 6.19 4.93
C GLY A 69 5.50 6.97 5.54
N LEU A 70 5.10 6.59 6.75
CA LEU A 70 3.97 7.21 7.45
C LEU A 70 4.25 8.63 7.93
N LYS A 71 5.47 8.92 8.41
CA LYS A 71 5.79 10.14 9.14
C LYS A 71 6.67 11.13 8.38
N GLU A 72 7.53 10.65 7.49
CA GLU A 72 8.58 11.49 6.88
C GLU A 72 8.29 11.83 5.41
N THR A 73 7.21 11.32 4.83
CA THR A 73 6.91 11.53 3.40
C THR A 73 5.83 12.58 3.13
N GLY A 74 5.30 13.21 4.17
CA GLY A 74 4.33 14.29 4.03
C GLY A 74 2.93 13.82 3.58
N ILE A 75 2.50 12.60 3.95
CA ILE A 75 1.12 12.17 3.72
C ILE A 75 0.17 13.10 4.46
N ALA A 76 -0.77 13.70 3.74
CA ALA A 76 -1.73 14.66 4.28
C ALA A 76 -3.13 14.08 4.53
N THR A 77 -3.46 12.95 3.90
CA THR A 77 -4.78 12.33 4.05
C THR A 77 -4.96 11.70 5.44
N PRO A 78 -6.20 11.62 5.94
CA PRO A 78 -6.46 11.01 7.25
C PRO A 78 -6.28 9.49 7.26
N TRP A 79 -6.34 8.83 6.10
CA TRP A 79 -6.23 7.39 5.97
C TRP A 79 -5.04 6.99 5.12
N VAL A 80 -4.40 5.89 5.52
CA VAL A 80 -3.31 5.27 4.78
C VAL A 80 -3.69 3.83 4.43
N LEU A 81 -3.47 3.46 3.17
CA LEU A 81 -3.62 2.10 2.68
C LEU A 81 -2.22 1.51 2.48
N ALA A 82 -1.79 0.65 3.40
CA ALA A 82 -0.47 0.03 3.39
C ALA A 82 -0.45 -1.22 2.51
N LEU A 83 0.42 -1.23 1.51
CA LEU A 83 0.49 -2.30 0.52
C LEU A 83 1.95 -2.73 0.28
N ASP A 84 2.15 -4.02 0.07
CA ASP A 84 3.38 -4.51 -0.57
C ASP A 84 3.30 -4.31 -2.09
N ALA A 85 4.45 -4.24 -2.74
CA ALA A 85 4.55 -3.86 -4.16
C ALA A 85 4.02 -4.93 -5.15
N ASP A 86 3.58 -6.08 -4.65
CA ASP A 86 2.95 -7.16 -5.40
C ASP A 86 1.44 -7.32 -5.12
N TYR A 87 0.87 -6.44 -4.26
CA TYR A 87 -0.56 -6.44 -3.97
C TYR A 87 -1.36 -5.73 -5.08
N VAL A 88 -2.48 -6.33 -5.46
CA VAL A 88 -3.40 -5.78 -6.45
C VAL A 88 -4.79 -5.71 -5.83
N LEU A 89 -5.39 -4.52 -5.81
CA LEU A 89 -6.76 -4.35 -5.35
C LEU A 89 -7.73 -4.85 -6.41
N SER A 90 -8.74 -5.59 -5.97
CA SER A 90 -9.86 -5.95 -6.86
C SER A 90 -10.83 -4.77 -7.04
N ASP A 91 -11.59 -4.78 -8.12
CA ASP A 91 -12.62 -3.78 -8.38
C ASP A 91 -13.69 -3.75 -7.27
N GLU A 92 -14.02 -4.92 -6.72
CA GLU A 92 -14.96 -5.05 -5.60
C GLU A 92 -14.44 -4.34 -4.35
N LEU A 93 -13.16 -4.53 -4.03
CA LEU A 93 -12.54 -3.86 -2.88
C LEU A 93 -12.48 -2.34 -3.09
N ILE A 94 -12.18 -1.88 -4.28
CA ILE A 94 -12.17 -0.44 -4.61
C ILE A 94 -13.57 0.15 -4.44
N ALA A 95 -14.61 -0.53 -4.92
CA ALA A 95 -16.00 -0.10 -4.73
C ALA A 95 -16.41 -0.09 -3.24
N GLU A 96 -15.96 -1.07 -2.46
CA GLU A 96 -16.17 -1.08 -1.01
C GLU A 96 -15.48 0.11 -0.33
N LEU A 97 -14.22 0.40 -0.66
CA LEU A 97 -13.48 1.56 -0.15
C LEU A 97 -14.17 2.88 -0.51
N GLU A 98 -14.72 2.99 -1.71
CA GLU A 98 -15.44 4.19 -2.15
C GLU A 98 -16.68 4.45 -1.30
N SER A 99 -17.45 3.41 -1.00
CA SER A 99 -18.69 3.48 -0.23
C SER A 99 -18.50 3.54 1.28
N LEU A 100 -17.26 3.34 1.77
CA LEU A 100 -16.96 3.21 3.18
C LEU A 100 -17.26 4.51 3.95
N GLN A 101 -17.98 4.38 5.07
CA GLN A 101 -18.31 5.47 5.99
C GLN A 101 -17.82 5.11 7.41
N PRO A 102 -16.53 5.32 7.70
CA PRO A 102 -15.97 4.92 8.99
C PRO A 102 -16.58 5.69 10.15
N ASN A 103 -16.92 4.99 11.20
CA ASN A 103 -17.25 5.62 12.48
C ASN A 103 -16.04 6.42 12.98
N PRO A 104 -16.22 7.58 13.64
CA PRO A 104 -15.11 8.36 14.21
C PRO A 104 -14.17 7.55 15.13
N ALA A 105 -14.69 6.54 15.83
CA ALA A 105 -13.91 5.67 16.69
C ALA A 105 -13.17 4.53 15.94
N THR A 106 -13.42 4.34 14.64
CA THR A 106 -12.75 3.30 13.85
C THR A 106 -11.31 3.70 13.54
N ALA A 107 -10.35 2.94 14.05
CA ALA A 107 -8.93 3.20 13.82
C ALA A 107 -8.37 2.53 12.55
N GLY A 108 -8.98 1.43 12.09
CA GLY A 108 -8.52 0.72 10.90
C GLY A 108 -9.45 -0.41 10.48
N PHE A 109 -9.15 -0.97 9.32
CA PHE A 109 -9.87 -2.08 8.70
C PHE A 109 -8.91 -3.19 8.33
N ARG A 110 -9.37 -4.42 8.49
CA ARG A 110 -8.65 -5.63 8.09
C ARG A 110 -9.22 -6.15 6.78
N THR A 111 -8.34 -6.64 5.91
CA THR A 111 -8.75 -7.29 4.67
C THR A 111 -8.18 -8.69 4.56
N SER A 112 -8.87 -9.52 3.80
CA SER A 112 -8.42 -10.86 3.43
C SER A 112 -7.69 -10.81 2.10
N PHE A 113 -6.73 -11.72 1.91
CA PHE A 113 -5.96 -11.86 0.69
C PHE A 113 -6.35 -13.13 -0.06
N VAL A 114 -6.33 -13.03 -1.38
CA VAL A 114 -6.39 -14.17 -2.27
C VAL A 114 -5.04 -14.31 -2.96
N TYR A 115 -4.39 -15.45 -2.76
CA TYR A 115 -3.13 -15.73 -3.42
C TYR A 115 -3.37 -16.20 -4.84
N CYS A 116 -2.57 -15.68 -5.77
CA CYS A 116 -2.61 -16.06 -7.17
C CYS A 116 -1.24 -16.55 -7.64
N ILE A 117 -1.21 -17.66 -8.36
CA ILE A 117 -0.02 -18.13 -9.07
C ILE A 117 -0.36 -18.19 -10.56
N ASN A 118 0.42 -17.50 -11.39
CA ASN A 118 0.20 -17.40 -12.83
C ASN A 118 -1.25 -17.00 -13.19
N GLY A 119 -1.82 -16.02 -12.44
CA GLY A 119 -3.18 -15.55 -12.63
C GLY A 119 -4.29 -16.47 -12.12
N LYS A 120 -3.96 -17.62 -11.55
CA LYS A 120 -4.93 -18.55 -10.96
C LYS A 120 -5.03 -18.35 -9.46
N LYS A 121 -6.26 -18.17 -8.96
CA LYS A 121 -6.54 -18.09 -7.53
C LYS A 121 -6.28 -19.43 -6.85
N LEU A 122 -5.56 -19.39 -5.73
CA LEU A 122 -5.38 -20.55 -4.87
C LEU A 122 -6.57 -20.65 -3.91
N HIS A 123 -7.19 -21.83 -3.84
CA HIS A 123 -8.33 -22.10 -2.95
C HIS A 123 -7.93 -22.71 -1.60
N SER A 124 -6.64 -22.91 -1.36
CA SER A 124 -6.10 -23.43 -0.11
C SER A 124 -5.03 -22.49 0.45
N GLY A 125 -5.10 -22.23 1.72
CA GLY A 125 -4.19 -21.34 2.43
C GLY A 125 -5.01 -20.25 3.14
N ILE A 126 -5.27 -20.45 4.43
CA ILE A 126 -5.97 -19.46 5.25
C ILE A 126 -4.88 -18.58 5.86
N TYR A 127 -4.66 -17.43 5.27
CA TYR A 127 -3.91 -16.37 5.94
C TYR A 127 -4.88 -15.49 6.73
N PRO A 128 -4.53 -15.14 7.97
CA PRO A 128 -5.38 -14.27 8.76
C PRO A 128 -5.54 -12.91 8.08
N PRO A 129 -6.71 -12.25 8.21
CA PRO A 129 -6.86 -10.89 7.73
C PRO A 129 -5.85 -9.95 8.35
N VAL A 130 -5.28 -9.06 7.55
CA VAL A 130 -4.27 -8.08 7.97
C VAL A 130 -4.85 -6.68 7.94
N THR A 131 -4.48 -5.84 8.90
CA THR A 131 -4.85 -4.43 8.88
C THR A 131 -4.06 -3.72 7.80
N VAL A 132 -4.75 -3.27 6.75
CA VAL A 132 -4.13 -2.57 5.62
C VAL A 132 -4.58 -1.12 5.50
N LEU A 133 -5.81 -0.80 5.93
CA LEU A 133 -6.33 0.56 5.92
C LEU A 133 -6.46 1.06 7.36
N TYR A 134 -5.81 2.17 7.69
CA TYR A 134 -5.82 2.70 9.05
C TYR A 134 -5.76 4.22 9.07
N ARG A 135 -6.25 4.82 10.17
CA ARG A 135 -6.08 6.26 10.40
C ARG A 135 -4.60 6.57 10.64
N ARG A 136 -4.08 7.52 9.87
CA ARG A 136 -2.67 7.93 9.95
C ARG A 136 -2.24 8.30 11.37
N GLU A 137 -3.07 9.03 12.10
CA GLU A 137 -2.76 9.50 13.45
C GLU A 137 -2.81 8.42 14.52
N SER A 138 -3.52 7.32 14.24
CA SER A 138 -3.67 6.19 15.17
C SER A 138 -2.64 5.08 14.93
N ALA A 139 -1.85 5.17 13.87
CA ALA A 139 -0.96 4.10 13.46
C ALA A 139 0.42 4.24 14.11
N THR A 140 0.89 3.12 14.67
CA THR A 140 2.26 2.94 15.14
C THR A 140 2.70 1.51 14.85
N TYR A 141 3.82 1.36 14.16
CA TYR A 141 4.42 0.05 13.92
C TYR A 141 5.34 -0.29 15.09
N ILE A 142 5.07 -1.40 15.75
CA ILE A 142 5.77 -1.82 16.97
C ILE A 142 6.57 -3.11 16.82
N GLN A 143 6.37 -3.83 15.71
CA GLN A 143 6.96 -5.15 15.51
C GLN A 143 7.27 -5.37 14.02
N ASP A 144 8.34 -6.12 13.74
CA ASP A 144 8.70 -6.59 12.40
C ASP A 144 7.99 -7.91 12.05
#